data_c07ef025a28c2de0bc2e63116d3ef059
#
_entry.id   c07ef025a28c2de0bc2e63116d3ef059
#
_cell.length_a   1.000
_cell.length_b   1.000
_cell.length_c   1.000
_cell.angle_alpha   90.00
_cell.angle_beta   90.00
_cell.angle_gamma   90.00
#
_symmetry.space_group_name_H-M   'P 1'
#
loop_
_entity.id
_entity.type
_entity.pdbx_description
1 polymer ?
#
loop_
_entity_poly.entity_id
_entity_poly.type
_entity_poly.pdbx_seq_one_letter_code
_entity_poly.pdbx_strand_id
1 'polypeptide(L)'
;MENKKNYYITTAIAYTSAKPHIGNTYEIVLTDAIARYKRLTGYNVLFQTGTDEHGQKIQEKAEAKGITPQEHVDNIAGEIRRIWDLMDTSYDRFIRTSDPFHKAKVQKIFKRLYDQGDIYKGTYKGKYCTPCESFWTDSQLVDGKCPDCGREVVEAEEEAYFFKLSKYADRIQDLLENTDFLEPRSRVNEMVNNFIKPGLEDLCVSRTSFTWGVPVDFDPGHVVYVWIDALNNYITALGYENDKYDDFDAFWPADVHFVGKEIVRFHSIIWPAILMSQGLPLPKKVYGHGWLNFNGE
;
A
#
# COMPACT_ATOMS: atom_id res chain seq x y z
N MET A 1 23.59 29.25 -4.54
CA MET A 1 22.48 28.65 -3.76
C MET A 1 22.98 27.30 -3.27
N GLU A 2 23.04 27.06 -1.96
CA GLU A 2 23.40 25.76 -1.43
C GLU A 2 22.43 24.72 -1.95
N ASN A 3 22.97 23.61 -2.47
CA ASN A 3 22.17 22.52 -3.03
C ASN A 3 21.47 21.81 -1.85
N LYS A 4 20.19 22.14 -1.61
CA LYS A 4 19.42 21.56 -0.51
C LYS A 4 19.32 20.05 -0.72
N LYS A 5 19.54 19.28 0.36
CA LYS A 5 19.35 17.83 0.34
C LYS A 5 17.85 17.49 0.20
N ASN A 6 17.50 16.65 -0.74
CA ASN A 6 16.12 16.20 -0.93
C ASN A 6 15.70 15.25 0.20
N TYR A 7 14.42 15.30 0.56
CA TYR A 7 13.80 14.45 1.56
C TYR A 7 12.39 14.07 1.13
N TYR A 8 12.17 12.79 0.88
CA TYR A 8 10.87 12.25 0.49
C TYR A 8 10.23 11.50 1.65
N ILE A 9 9.08 11.98 2.09
CA ILE A 9 8.30 11.41 3.18
C ILE A 9 6.86 11.14 2.72
N THR A 10 6.30 10.02 3.14
CA THR A 10 4.93 9.63 2.77
C THR A 10 4.14 9.15 3.97
N THR A 11 2.82 9.34 3.93
CA THR A 11 1.88 8.52 4.70
C THR A 11 1.49 7.27 3.89
N ALA A 12 0.75 6.36 4.50
CA ALA A 12 -0.13 5.49 3.74
C ALA A 12 -1.17 6.33 2.97
N ILE A 13 -1.70 5.77 1.89
CA ILE A 13 -2.84 6.35 1.18
C ILE A 13 -4.14 5.83 1.79
N ALA A 14 -5.07 6.73 2.07
CA ALA A 14 -6.30 6.39 2.79
C ALA A 14 -7.29 5.61 1.92
N TYR A 15 -7.78 4.47 2.42
CA TYR A 15 -8.76 3.65 1.70
C TYR A 15 -10.14 4.32 1.66
N THR A 16 -10.69 4.54 0.47
CA THR A 16 -11.91 5.32 0.24
C THR A 16 -13.21 4.57 0.52
N SER A 17 -13.16 3.50 1.30
CA SER A 17 -14.38 2.78 1.70
C SER A 17 -15.25 3.58 2.69
N ALA A 18 -14.68 4.53 3.42
CA ALA A 18 -15.37 5.39 4.37
C ALA A 18 -14.62 6.73 4.55
N LYS A 19 -15.28 7.68 5.24
CA LYS A 19 -14.60 8.91 5.70
C LYS A 19 -13.45 8.57 6.64
N PRO A 20 -12.37 9.37 6.66
CA PRO A 20 -11.25 9.13 7.55
C PRO A 20 -11.68 9.29 9.02
N HIS A 21 -11.10 8.47 9.84
CA HIS A 21 -11.25 8.54 11.30
C HIS A 21 -10.00 9.14 11.96
N ILE A 22 -10.04 9.33 13.27
CA ILE A 22 -8.95 9.97 14.03
C ILE A 22 -7.60 9.26 13.86
N GLY A 23 -7.57 7.94 13.61
CA GLY A 23 -6.34 7.20 13.33
C GLY A 23 -5.65 7.66 12.04
N ASN A 24 -6.44 7.92 10.98
CA ASN A 24 -5.89 8.46 9.72
C ASN A 24 -5.40 9.90 9.91
N THR A 25 -6.12 10.73 10.69
CA THR A 25 -5.69 12.09 10.97
C THR A 25 -4.46 12.13 11.87
N TYR A 26 -4.29 11.18 12.76
CA TYR A 26 -3.09 11.04 13.57
C TYR A 26 -1.84 10.81 12.71
N GLU A 27 -1.91 9.87 11.76
CA GLU A 27 -0.82 9.56 10.85
C GLU A 27 -0.42 10.78 10.02
N ILE A 28 -1.38 11.46 9.40
CA ILE A 28 -1.09 12.62 8.55
C ILE A 28 -0.47 13.78 9.33
N VAL A 29 -0.93 14.05 10.55
CA VAL A 29 -0.39 15.12 11.41
C VAL A 29 1.03 14.82 11.88
N LEU A 30 1.31 13.58 12.29
CA LEU A 30 2.66 13.18 12.68
C LEU A 30 3.64 13.33 11.51
N THR A 31 3.23 12.89 10.34
CA THR A 31 4.05 12.97 9.12
C THR A 31 4.28 14.44 8.73
N ASP A 32 3.24 15.27 8.81
CA ASP A 32 3.33 16.71 8.54
C ASP A 32 4.30 17.43 9.50
N ALA A 33 4.27 17.09 10.79
CA ALA A 33 5.21 17.64 11.76
C ALA A 33 6.67 17.34 11.38
N ILE A 34 6.96 16.13 10.91
CA ILE A 34 8.29 15.74 10.42
C ILE A 34 8.63 16.51 9.14
N ALA A 35 7.72 16.60 8.19
CA ALA A 35 7.92 17.33 6.94
C ALA A 35 8.25 18.82 7.19
N ARG A 36 7.48 19.47 8.07
CA ARG A 36 7.73 20.86 8.49
C ARG A 36 9.09 21.02 9.18
N TYR A 37 9.44 20.11 10.11
CA TYR A 37 10.75 20.12 10.75
C TYR A 37 11.89 20.00 9.73
N LYS A 38 11.77 19.10 8.76
CA LYS A 38 12.78 18.93 7.71
C LYS A 38 12.91 20.17 6.83
N ARG A 39 11.82 20.84 6.48
CA ARG A 39 11.85 22.12 5.75
C ARG A 39 12.56 23.22 6.57
N LEU A 40 12.25 23.33 7.88
CA LEU A 40 12.91 24.27 8.78
C LEU A 40 14.40 24.01 8.91
N THR A 41 14.85 22.78 8.82
CA THR A 41 16.27 22.40 8.86
C THR A 41 16.96 22.43 7.49
N GLY A 42 16.32 23.01 6.48
CA GLY A 42 16.93 23.32 5.19
C GLY A 42 16.81 22.25 4.11
N TYR A 43 16.05 21.19 4.33
CA TYR A 43 15.80 20.18 3.28
C TYR A 43 14.81 20.69 2.23
N ASN A 44 14.95 20.17 1.01
CA ASN A 44 13.94 20.22 -0.02
C ASN A 44 13.01 19.02 0.18
N VAL A 45 11.83 19.24 0.74
CA VAL A 45 10.92 18.15 1.15
C VAL A 45 9.82 17.96 0.13
N LEU A 46 9.58 16.71 -0.27
CA LEU A 46 8.38 16.26 -0.94
C LEU A 46 7.59 15.40 0.04
N PHE A 47 6.42 15.89 0.46
CA PHE A 47 5.49 15.16 1.33
C PHE A 47 4.31 14.65 0.52
N GLN A 48 4.17 13.33 0.45
CA GLN A 48 3.10 12.67 -0.30
C GLN A 48 2.09 12.00 0.64
N THR A 49 0.83 12.17 0.30
CA THR A 49 -0.32 11.40 0.79
C THR A 49 -1.26 11.10 -0.37
N GLY A 50 -2.42 10.51 -0.12
CA GLY A 50 -3.38 10.21 -1.17
C GLY A 50 -4.50 9.28 -0.75
N THR A 51 -5.14 8.68 -1.77
CA THR A 51 -6.25 7.76 -1.59
C THR A 51 -6.07 6.47 -2.38
N ASP A 52 -6.39 5.36 -1.71
CA ASP A 52 -6.56 4.04 -2.31
C ASP A 52 -8.04 3.84 -2.65
N GLU A 53 -8.33 3.62 -3.94
CA GLU A 53 -9.66 3.81 -4.51
C GLU A 53 -10.23 2.59 -5.24
N HIS A 54 -9.56 1.46 -5.21
CA HIS A 54 -9.99 0.25 -5.90
C HIS A 54 -10.44 -0.85 -4.92
N GLY A 55 -11.17 -1.84 -5.44
CA GLY A 55 -11.54 -3.04 -4.70
C GLY A 55 -13.04 -3.29 -4.59
N GLN A 56 -13.36 -4.54 -4.23
CA GLN A 56 -14.74 -5.04 -4.14
C GLN A 56 -15.60 -4.22 -3.17
N LYS A 57 -15.08 -3.89 -2.01
CA LYS A 57 -15.81 -3.15 -0.98
C LYS A 57 -16.26 -1.75 -1.43
N ILE A 58 -15.45 -1.10 -2.29
CA ILE A 58 -15.80 0.20 -2.87
C ILE A 58 -16.91 0.02 -3.90
N GLN A 59 -16.78 -0.99 -4.77
CA GLN A 59 -17.82 -1.33 -5.76
C GLN A 59 -19.16 -1.59 -5.07
N GLU A 60 -19.20 -2.48 -4.08
CA GLU A 60 -20.41 -2.80 -3.30
C GLU A 60 -21.04 -1.58 -2.63
N LYS A 61 -20.21 -0.69 -2.07
CA LYS A 61 -20.70 0.55 -1.43
C LYS A 61 -21.25 1.55 -2.43
N ALA A 62 -20.71 1.64 -3.62
CA ALA A 62 -21.23 2.46 -4.70
C ALA A 62 -22.56 1.91 -5.20
N GLU A 63 -22.64 0.60 -5.45
CA GLU A 63 -23.88 -0.10 -5.85
C GLU A 63 -24.99 0.07 -4.82
N ALA A 64 -24.69 -0.09 -3.53
CA ALA A 64 -25.64 0.12 -2.45
C ALA A 64 -26.22 1.55 -2.37
N LYS A 65 -25.48 2.54 -2.92
CA LYS A 65 -25.90 3.93 -3.01
C LYS A 65 -26.54 4.30 -4.36
N GLY A 66 -26.54 3.38 -5.34
CA GLY A 66 -27.02 3.63 -6.69
C GLY A 66 -26.17 4.61 -7.49
N ILE A 67 -24.87 4.70 -7.20
CA ILE A 67 -23.90 5.57 -7.90
C ILE A 67 -22.76 4.73 -8.49
N THR A 68 -21.96 5.31 -9.37
CA THR A 68 -20.79 4.63 -9.92
C THR A 68 -19.67 4.55 -8.89
N PRO A 69 -18.78 3.53 -8.96
CA PRO A 69 -17.59 3.48 -8.10
C PRO A 69 -16.71 4.74 -8.22
N GLN A 70 -16.56 5.30 -9.44
CA GLN A 70 -15.80 6.54 -9.64
C GLN A 70 -16.42 7.71 -8.87
N GLU A 71 -17.74 7.89 -8.95
CA GLU A 71 -18.46 8.94 -8.20
C GLU A 71 -18.33 8.75 -6.69
N HIS A 72 -18.37 7.48 -6.21
CA HIS A 72 -18.17 7.19 -4.81
C HIS A 72 -16.77 7.64 -4.33
N VAL A 73 -15.71 7.23 -5.04
CA VAL A 73 -14.34 7.59 -4.64
C VAL A 73 -14.05 9.07 -4.81
N ASP A 74 -14.61 9.75 -5.81
CA ASP A 74 -14.49 11.19 -5.98
C ASP A 74 -15.04 11.96 -4.77
N ASN A 75 -16.20 11.54 -4.27
CA ASN A 75 -16.83 12.13 -3.09
C ASN A 75 -15.96 11.89 -1.83
N ILE A 76 -15.48 10.67 -1.61
CA ILE A 76 -14.71 10.35 -0.41
C ILE A 76 -13.31 10.98 -0.48
N ALA A 77 -12.62 10.92 -1.62
CA ALA A 77 -11.32 11.57 -1.80
C ALA A 77 -11.40 13.09 -1.61
N GLY A 78 -12.48 13.71 -2.11
CA GLY A 78 -12.76 15.12 -1.87
C GLY A 78 -12.93 15.45 -0.38
N GLU A 79 -13.63 14.60 0.37
CA GLU A 79 -13.77 14.76 1.82
C GLU A 79 -12.46 14.57 2.58
N ILE A 80 -11.66 13.55 2.20
CA ILE A 80 -10.33 13.32 2.79
C ILE A 80 -9.45 14.54 2.58
N ARG A 81 -9.36 15.04 1.34
CA ARG A 81 -8.57 16.24 1.02
C ARG A 81 -9.03 17.44 1.84
N ARG A 82 -10.35 17.66 1.92
CA ARG A 82 -10.90 18.76 2.73
C ARG A 82 -10.53 18.67 4.21
N ILE A 83 -10.47 17.45 4.76
CA ILE A 83 -10.08 17.25 6.17
C ILE A 83 -8.57 17.52 6.33
N TRP A 84 -7.72 17.05 5.40
CA TRP A 84 -6.29 17.33 5.42
C TRP A 84 -6.01 18.85 5.32
N ASP A 85 -6.74 19.54 4.45
CA ASP A 85 -6.64 20.99 4.28
C ASP A 85 -7.14 21.74 5.54
N LEU A 86 -8.22 21.28 6.18
CA LEU A 86 -8.73 21.84 7.45
C LEU A 86 -7.69 21.71 8.59
N MET A 87 -6.86 20.67 8.56
CA MET A 87 -5.80 20.45 9.53
C MET A 87 -4.51 21.19 9.17
N ASP A 88 -4.52 22.03 8.15
CA ASP A 88 -3.38 22.79 7.64
C ASP A 88 -2.17 21.90 7.32
N THR A 89 -2.40 20.69 6.82
CA THR A 89 -1.32 19.77 6.45
C THR A 89 -0.59 20.23 5.19
N SER A 90 0.73 20.17 5.22
CA SER A 90 1.61 20.76 4.21
C SER A 90 2.06 19.75 3.14
N TYR A 91 1.18 18.79 2.75
CA TYR A 91 1.50 17.84 1.69
C TYR A 91 1.70 18.54 0.33
N ASP A 92 2.69 18.08 -0.41
CA ASP A 92 3.01 18.58 -1.75
C ASP A 92 2.31 17.76 -2.82
N ARG A 93 2.01 16.49 -2.51
CA ARG A 93 1.45 15.55 -3.46
C ARG A 93 0.28 14.77 -2.85
N PHE A 94 -0.86 14.79 -3.55
CA PHE A 94 -2.03 13.96 -3.23
C PHE A 94 -2.31 13.06 -4.43
N ILE A 95 -1.94 11.78 -4.33
CA ILE A 95 -2.16 10.81 -5.40
C ILE A 95 -3.48 10.06 -5.20
N ARG A 96 -4.11 9.70 -6.30
CA ARG A 96 -5.28 8.82 -6.32
C ARG A 96 -4.95 7.57 -7.14
N THR A 97 -5.24 6.38 -6.64
CA THR A 97 -4.97 5.16 -7.42
C THR A 97 -5.88 5.06 -8.66
N SER A 98 -7.02 5.78 -8.68
CA SER A 98 -7.88 5.91 -9.85
C SER A 98 -7.34 6.88 -10.93
N ASP A 99 -6.25 7.62 -10.67
CA ASP A 99 -5.64 8.50 -11.67
C ASP A 99 -5.19 7.71 -12.92
N PRO A 100 -5.49 8.17 -14.14
CA PRO A 100 -5.17 7.42 -15.36
C PRO A 100 -3.68 7.11 -15.53
N PHE A 101 -2.78 8.02 -15.15
CA PHE A 101 -1.34 7.81 -15.24
C PHE A 101 -0.86 6.73 -14.28
N HIS A 102 -1.46 6.64 -13.09
CA HIS A 102 -1.16 5.60 -12.11
C HIS A 102 -1.62 4.23 -12.63
N LYS A 103 -2.89 4.11 -13.06
CA LYS A 103 -3.43 2.87 -13.62
C LYS A 103 -2.61 2.35 -14.79
N ALA A 104 -2.31 3.22 -15.75
CA ALA A 104 -1.50 2.85 -16.92
C ALA A 104 -0.10 2.36 -16.52
N LYS A 105 0.48 2.91 -15.43
CA LYS A 105 1.78 2.46 -14.94
C LYS A 105 1.70 1.13 -14.21
N VAL A 106 0.70 0.94 -13.37
CA VAL A 106 0.46 -0.33 -12.67
C VAL A 106 0.28 -1.48 -13.68
N GLN A 107 -0.46 -1.27 -14.77
CA GLN A 107 -0.60 -2.25 -15.85
C GLN A 107 0.76 -2.65 -16.44
N LYS A 108 1.62 -1.68 -16.76
CA LYS A 108 2.97 -1.92 -17.29
C LYS A 108 3.86 -2.66 -16.29
N ILE A 109 3.80 -2.30 -15.01
CA ILE A 109 4.54 -2.98 -13.95
C ILE A 109 4.05 -4.43 -13.83
N PHE A 110 2.75 -4.67 -13.74
CA PHE A 110 2.17 -5.99 -13.64
C PHE A 110 2.59 -6.88 -14.83
N LYS A 111 2.49 -6.36 -16.05
CA LYS A 111 2.93 -7.05 -17.26
C LYS A 111 4.43 -7.40 -17.23
N ARG A 112 5.28 -6.46 -16.80
CA ARG A 112 6.73 -6.68 -16.65
C ARG A 112 7.02 -7.80 -15.66
N LEU A 113 6.38 -7.78 -14.49
CA LEU A 113 6.56 -8.83 -13.47
C LEU A 113 6.08 -10.19 -13.97
N TYR A 114 5.04 -10.22 -14.78
CA TYR A 114 4.56 -11.45 -15.43
C TYR A 114 5.56 -11.95 -16.48
N ASP A 115 6.03 -11.10 -17.38
CA ASP A 115 6.96 -11.48 -18.45
C ASP A 115 8.30 -12.00 -17.92
N GLN A 116 8.76 -11.49 -16.80
CA GLN A 116 9.98 -11.97 -16.13
C GLN A 116 9.77 -13.20 -15.24
N GLY A 117 8.51 -13.65 -15.09
CA GLY A 117 8.14 -14.84 -14.35
C GLY A 117 8.09 -14.67 -12.83
N ASP A 118 8.05 -13.44 -12.33
CA ASP A 118 7.81 -13.14 -10.90
C ASP A 118 6.31 -13.10 -10.58
N ILE A 119 5.45 -12.98 -11.59
CA ILE A 119 4.01 -13.23 -11.50
C ILE A 119 3.68 -14.45 -12.37
N TYR A 120 2.82 -15.32 -11.90
CA TYR A 120 2.31 -16.50 -12.62
C TYR A 120 0.82 -16.68 -12.37
N LYS A 121 0.15 -17.40 -13.28
CA LYS A 121 -1.28 -17.70 -13.21
C LYS A 121 -1.51 -19.03 -12.48
N GLY A 122 -2.46 -19.08 -11.59
CA GLY A 122 -2.83 -20.27 -10.82
C GLY A 122 -4.27 -20.20 -10.32
N THR A 123 -4.66 -21.20 -9.54
CA THR A 123 -5.98 -21.24 -8.88
C THR A 123 -5.78 -21.05 -7.39
N TYR A 124 -6.46 -20.07 -6.84
CA TYR A 124 -6.46 -19.81 -5.41
C TYR A 124 -7.68 -20.46 -4.75
N LYS A 125 -7.41 -21.19 -3.66
CA LYS A 125 -8.41 -21.68 -2.70
C LYS A 125 -7.99 -21.22 -1.33
N GLY A 126 -8.84 -20.49 -0.62
CA GLY A 126 -8.45 -20.02 0.70
C GLY A 126 -9.57 -19.32 1.45
N LYS A 127 -9.22 -18.91 2.66
CA LYS A 127 -10.11 -18.18 3.56
C LYS A 127 -9.98 -16.69 3.27
N TYR A 128 -11.04 -16.08 2.78
CA TYR A 128 -11.07 -14.67 2.40
C TYR A 128 -11.77 -13.84 3.45
N CYS A 129 -11.11 -12.80 3.89
CA CYS A 129 -11.69 -11.78 4.75
C CYS A 129 -12.13 -10.59 3.89
N THR A 130 -13.43 -10.45 3.64
CA THR A 130 -13.98 -9.34 2.86
C THR A 130 -13.65 -7.97 3.43
N PRO A 131 -13.71 -7.74 4.77
CA PRO A 131 -13.38 -6.42 5.32
C PRO A 131 -11.92 -5.99 5.20
N CYS A 132 -10.98 -6.96 5.25
CA CYS A 132 -9.54 -6.70 5.12
C CYS A 132 -9.04 -6.89 3.69
N GLU A 133 -9.91 -7.39 2.78
CA GLU A 133 -9.56 -7.75 1.42
C GLU A 133 -8.29 -8.63 1.34
N SER A 134 -8.19 -9.58 2.27
CA SER A 134 -7.01 -10.43 2.42
C SER A 134 -7.38 -11.89 2.45
N PHE A 135 -6.60 -12.70 1.74
CA PHE A 135 -6.63 -14.14 1.90
C PHE A 135 -5.69 -14.59 3.00
N TRP A 136 -6.11 -15.64 3.67
CA TRP A 136 -5.40 -16.27 4.76
C TRP A 136 -5.36 -17.77 4.54
N THR A 137 -4.26 -18.38 4.89
CA THR A 137 -4.21 -19.83 5.05
C THR A 137 -4.85 -20.23 6.37
N ASP A 138 -5.31 -21.48 6.49
CA ASP A 138 -5.88 -21.97 7.74
C ASP A 138 -4.92 -21.82 8.93
N SER A 139 -3.61 -21.94 8.69
CA SER A 139 -2.58 -21.76 9.71
C SER A 139 -2.36 -20.32 10.19
N GLN A 140 -2.82 -19.35 9.41
CA GLN A 140 -2.70 -17.92 9.74
C GLN A 140 -3.94 -17.39 10.47
N LEU A 141 -5.05 -18.13 10.45
CA LEU A 141 -6.26 -17.72 11.16
C LEU A 141 -6.06 -17.80 12.68
N VAL A 142 -6.67 -16.86 13.38
CA VAL A 142 -6.75 -16.87 14.85
C VAL A 142 -8.17 -17.29 15.24
N ASP A 143 -8.32 -18.44 15.88
CA ASP A 143 -9.62 -19.04 16.24
C ASP A 143 -10.56 -19.17 15.03
N GLY A 144 -10.01 -19.50 13.85
CA GLY A 144 -10.78 -19.63 12.59
C GLY A 144 -11.21 -18.29 11.96
N LYS A 145 -10.72 -17.17 12.47
CA LYS A 145 -11.06 -15.80 12.04
C LYS A 145 -9.87 -15.06 11.47
N CYS A 146 -10.16 -13.97 10.79
CA CYS A 146 -9.13 -13.07 10.24
C CYS A 146 -8.20 -12.55 11.36
N PRO A 147 -6.89 -12.74 11.26
CA PRO A 147 -5.94 -12.29 12.29
C PRO A 147 -5.85 -10.78 12.42
N ASP A 148 -6.16 -10.04 11.34
CA ASP A 148 -6.07 -8.58 11.35
C ASP A 148 -7.27 -7.89 11.99
N CYS A 149 -8.49 -8.44 11.79
CA CYS A 149 -9.72 -7.76 12.24
C CYS A 149 -10.66 -8.63 13.09
N GLY A 150 -10.33 -9.91 13.32
CA GLY A 150 -11.12 -10.84 14.13
C GLY A 150 -12.48 -11.27 13.54
N ARG A 151 -12.76 -10.92 12.27
CA ARG A 151 -14.04 -11.24 11.62
C ARG A 151 -13.99 -12.60 10.95
N GLU A 152 -15.21 -13.15 10.72
CA GLU A 152 -15.38 -14.40 9.99
C GLU A 152 -14.79 -14.31 8.57
N VAL A 153 -14.21 -15.42 8.11
CA VAL A 153 -13.71 -15.60 6.75
C VAL A 153 -14.58 -16.57 6.00
N VAL A 154 -14.65 -16.42 4.67
CA VAL A 154 -15.41 -17.31 3.79
C VAL A 154 -14.46 -18.13 2.91
N GLU A 155 -14.86 -19.34 2.54
CA GLU A 155 -14.13 -20.10 1.52
C GLU A 155 -14.32 -19.44 0.16
N ALA A 156 -13.23 -19.21 -0.54
CA ALA A 156 -13.25 -18.67 -1.89
C ALA A 156 -12.27 -19.46 -2.77
N GLU A 157 -12.70 -19.68 -4.02
CA GLU A 157 -11.87 -20.28 -5.06
C GLU A 157 -12.01 -19.45 -6.33
N GLU A 158 -10.88 -19.00 -6.89
CA GLU A 158 -10.87 -18.29 -8.16
C GLU A 158 -9.55 -18.50 -8.92
N GLU A 159 -9.58 -18.36 -10.24
CA GLU A 159 -8.38 -18.21 -11.04
C GLU A 159 -7.76 -16.86 -10.72
N ALA A 160 -6.47 -16.85 -10.46
CA ALA A 160 -5.77 -15.64 -10.04
C ALA A 160 -4.31 -15.65 -10.48
N TYR A 161 -3.71 -14.46 -10.49
CA TYR A 161 -2.27 -14.28 -10.62
C TYR A 161 -1.63 -14.21 -9.25
N PHE A 162 -0.42 -14.79 -9.15
CA PHE A 162 0.36 -14.85 -7.91
C PHE A 162 1.72 -14.20 -8.12
N PHE A 163 2.13 -13.35 -7.20
CA PHE A 163 3.47 -12.82 -7.12
C PHE A 163 4.33 -13.75 -6.26
N LYS A 164 5.49 -14.16 -6.76
CA LYS A 164 6.44 -15.06 -6.07
C LYS A 164 7.12 -14.37 -4.88
N LEU A 165 6.33 -14.03 -3.86
CA LEU A 165 6.81 -13.38 -2.65
C LEU A 165 7.82 -14.27 -1.91
N SER A 166 7.60 -15.58 -1.91
CA SER A 166 8.49 -16.58 -1.31
C SER A 166 9.93 -16.52 -1.83
N LYS A 167 10.13 -16.15 -3.11
CA LYS A 167 11.45 -15.95 -3.74
C LYS A 167 12.30 -14.89 -3.03
N TYR A 168 11.69 -13.96 -2.34
CA TYR A 168 12.35 -12.81 -1.70
C TYR A 168 12.53 -12.97 -0.20
N ALA A 169 12.09 -14.09 0.39
CA ALA A 169 12.04 -14.30 1.84
C ALA A 169 13.38 -14.05 2.55
N ASP A 170 14.46 -14.65 2.09
CA ASP A 170 15.79 -14.50 2.70
C ASP A 170 16.29 -13.06 2.65
N ARG A 171 16.07 -12.38 1.52
CA ARG A 171 16.47 -10.97 1.35
C ARG A 171 15.68 -10.03 2.22
N ILE A 172 14.38 -10.31 2.41
CA ILE A 172 13.50 -9.55 3.30
C ILE A 172 13.90 -9.80 4.75
N GLN A 173 14.20 -11.03 5.12
CA GLN A 173 14.67 -11.35 6.47
C GLN A 173 15.96 -10.59 6.79
N ASP A 174 16.93 -10.64 5.91
CA ASP A 174 18.20 -9.92 6.06
C ASP A 174 17.97 -8.41 6.20
N LEU A 175 17.12 -7.83 5.36
CA LEU A 175 16.73 -6.42 5.42
C LEU A 175 16.14 -6.05 6.79
N LEU A 176 15.22 -6.87 7.31
CA LEU A 176 14.53 -6.59 8.57
C LEU A 176 15.42 -6.80 9.80
N GLU A 177 16.26 -7.82 9.82
CA GLU A 177 17.05 -8.18 10.99
C GLU A 177 18.37 -7.42 11.09
N ASN A 178 19.00 -7.11 9.95
CA ASN A 178 20.36 -6.60 9.86
C ASN A 178 20.47 -5.12 9.48
N THR A 179 19.35 -4.41 9.31
CA THR A 179 19.33 -2.98 9.00
C THR A 179 18.32 -2.22 9.87
N ASP A 180 18.37 -0.88 9.78
CA ASP A 180 17.39 0.02 10.42
C ASP A 180 16.21 0.34 9.49
N PHE A 181 15.92 -0.54 8.53
CA PHE A 181 14.86 -0.33 7.54
C PHE A 181 13.46 -0.23 8.18
N LEU A 182 13.18 -1.06 9.18
CA LEU A 182 11.88 -1.08 9.88
C LEU A 182 12.03 -0.62 11.33
N GLU A 183 11.28 0.41 11.70
CA GLU A 183 11.18 0.91 13.07
C GLU A 183 9.71 1.02 13.53
N PRO A 184 9.46 0.95 14.85
CA PRO A 184 10.37 0.57 15.94
C PRO A 184 10.76 -0.92 15.89
N ARG A 185 11.80 -1.32 16.60
CA ARG A 185 12.32 -2.69 16.61
C ARG A 185 11.27 -3.75 16.99
N SER A 186 10.25 -3.37 17.76
CA SER A 186 9.12 -4.26 18.07
C SER A 186 8.38 -4.72 16.81
N ARG A 187 8.32 -3.89 15.76
CA ARG A 187 7.71 -4.24 14.46
C ARG A 187 8.54 -5.27 13.71
N VAL A 188 9.87 -5.18 13.79
CA VAL A 188 10.76 -6.20 13.21
C VAL A 188 10.47 -7.57 13.83
N ASN A 189 10.43 -7.64 15.16
CA ASN A 189 10.15 -8.90 15.84
C ASN A 189 8.78 -9.49 15.47
N GLU A 190 7.77 -8.63 15.34
CA GLU A 190 6.43 -9.01 14.90
C GLU A 190 6.45 -9.59 13.47
N MET A 191 7.07 -8.89 12.52
CA MET A 191 7.16 -9.31 11.12
C MET A 191 7.94 -10.62 10.96
N VAL A 192 9.09 -10.71 11.61
CA VAL A 192 9.95 -11.90 11.52
C VAL A 192 9.26 -13.13 12.14
N ASN A 193 8.70 -12.99 13.33
CA ASN A 193 8.11 -14.14 14.03
C ASN A 193 6.78 -14.60 13.43
N ASN A 194 5.94 -13.66 12.97
CA ASN A 194 4.58 -13.99 12.51
C ASN A 194 4.51 -14.30 11.01
N PHE A 195 5.45 -13.81 10.21
CA PHE A 195 5.37 -13.94 8.74
C PHE A 195 6.61 -14.58 8.11
N ILE A 196 7.83 -14.19 8.51
CA ILE A 196 9.05 -14.71 7.87
C ILE A 196 9.35 -16.14 8.33
N LYS A 197 9.41 -16.39 9.65
CA LYS A 197 9.76 -17.71 10.19
C LYS A 197 8.78 -18.82 9.84
N PRO A 198 7.45 -18.58 9.78
CA PRO A 198 6.51 -19.57 9.28
C PRO A 198 6.69 -19.91 7.81
N GLY A 199 7.36 -19.06 7.05
CA GLY A 199 7.53 -19.12 5.60
C GLY A 199 6.62 -18.13 4.88
N LEU A 200 7.17 -17.37 3.94
CA LEU A 200 6.38 -16.50 3.07
C LEU A 200 5.77 -17.34 1.96
N GLU A 201 4.46 -17.23 1.82
CA GLU A 201 3.72 -17.80 0.68
C GLU A 201 3.60 -16.78 -0.45
N ASP A 202 3.40 -17.27 -1.68
CA ASP A 202 3.19 -16.42 -2.83
C ASP A 202 1.89 -15.62 -2.69
N LEU A 203 1.95 -14.35 -3.05
CA LEU A 203 0.86 -13.41 -2.85
C LEU A 203 -0.11 -13.43 -4.04
N CYS A 204 -1.39 -13.64 -3.78
CA CYS A 204 -2.43 -13.44 -4.78
C CYS A 204 -2.52 -11.95 -5.15
N VAL A 205 -2.40 -11.63 -6.46
CA VAL A 205 -2.26 -10.25 -6.96
C VAL A 205 -3.27 -9.90 -8.05
N SER A 206 -4.28 -10.73 -8.27
CA SER A 206 -5.42 -10.40 -9.13
C SER A 206 -6.73 -10.96 -8.61
N ARG A 207 -7.83 -10.45 -9.14
CA ARG A 207 -9.19 -10.87 -8.85
C ARG A 207 -10.03 -10.95 -10.12
N THR A 208 -11.04 -11.85 -10.10
CA THR A 208 -12.08 -11.97 -11.13
C THR A 208 -13.47 -11.66 -10.58
N SER A 209 -13.63 -11.60 -9.25
CA SER A 209 -14.91 -11.48 -8.55
C SER A 209 -15.52 -10.07 -8.59
N PHE A 210 -14.76 -9.05 -8.99
CA PHE A 210 -15.22 -7.67 -9.16
C PHE A 210 -14.49 -6.98 -10.30
N THR A 211 -14.97 -5.82 -10.75
CA THR A 211 -14.45 -5.11 -11.93
C THR A 211 -13.85 -3.74 -11.62
N TRP A 212 -14.09 -3.20 -10.42
CA TRP A 212 -13.55 -1.91 -10.01
C TRP A 212 -12.12 -2.03 -9.54
N GLY A 213 -11.19 -1.90 -10.47
CA GLY A 213 -9.74 -2.02 -10.25
C GLY A 213 -8.96 -1.65 -11.51
N VAL A 214 -7.66 -1.86 -11.48
CA VAL A 214 -6.78 -1.72 -12.65
C VAL A 214 -6.91 -3.00 -13.49
N PRO A 215 -7.43 -2.95 -14.72
CA PRO A 215 -7.56 -4.15 -15.55
C PRO A 215 -6.18 -4.73 -15.90
N VAL A 216 -6.08 -6.07 -15.91
CA VAL A 216 -4.93 -6.76 -16.52
C VAL A 216 -5.11 -6.73 -18.03
N ASP A 217 -4.35 -5.91 -18.73
CA ASP A 217 -4.53 -5.58 -20.14
C ASP A 217 -4.40 -6.79 -21.09
N PHE A 218 -3.56 -7.76 -20.74
CA PHE A 218 -3.37 -9.00 -21.50
C PHE A 218 -4.33 -10.14 -21.08
N ASP A 219 -5.13 -9.94 -20.03
CA ASP A 219 -6.15 -10.87 -19.55
C ASP A 219 -7.34 -10.11 -18.93
N PRO A 220 -8.25 -9.57 -19.77
CA PRO A 220 -9.30 -8.63 -19.35
C PRO A 220 -10.32 -9.17 -18.35
N GLY A 221 -10.31 -10.48 -18.05
CA GLY A 221 -11.12 -11.08 -16.99
C GLY A 221 -10.62 -10.79 -15.58
N HIS A 222 -9.41 -10.26 -15.47
CA HIS A 222 -8.77 -9.98 -14.18
C HIS A 222 -8.57 -8.50 -13.94
N VAL A 223 -8.68 -8.09 -12.67
CA VAL A 223 -8.19 -6.81 -12.18
C VAL A 223 -7.00 -7.01 -11.24
N VAL A 224 -6.04 -6.10 -11.28
CA VAL A 224 -4.90 -6.11 -10.36
C VAL A 224 -5.41 -5.94 -8.94
N TYR A 225 -4.96 -6.83 -8.04
CA TYR A 225 -5.37 -6.78 -6.64
C TYR A 225 -4.59 -5.72 -5.87
N VAL A 226 -5.25 -5.15 -4.89
CA VAL A 226 -4.99 -3.88 -4.22
C VAL A 226 -3.51 -3.57 -3.90
N TRP A 227 -2.70 -4.53 -3.45
CA TRP A 227 -1.36 -4.21 -2.95
C TRP A 227 -0.32 -3.93 -4.04
N ILE A 228 -0.39 -4.55 -5.22
CA ILE A 228 0.45 -4.13 -6.36
C ILE A 228 -0.01 -2.76 -6.86
N ASP A 229 -1.30 -2.51 -6.89
CA ASP A 229 -1.86 -1.22 -7.24
C ASP A 229 -1.46 -0.16 -6.20
N ALA A 230 -1.89 -0.31 -4.96
CA ALA A 230 -1.71 0.68 -3.92
C ALA A 230 -0.24 1.01 -3.63
N LEU A 231 0.66 0.00 -3.50
CA LEU A 231 2.06 0.26 -3.11
C LEU A 231 2.87 0.98 -4.20
N ASN A 232 2.56 0.78 -5.47
CA ASN A 232 3.23 1.50 -6.54
C ASN A 232 2.89 3.01 -6.59
N ASN A 233 1.92 3.49 -5.79
CA ASN A 233 1.64 4.91 -5.67
C ASN A 233 2.89 5.74 -5.34
N TYR A 234 3.78 5.21 -4.48
CA TYR A 234 4.96 5.90 -4.00
C TYR A 234 5.98 6.25 -5.09
N ILE A 235 6.02 5.49 -6.15
CA ILE A 235 6.90 5.76 -7.30
C ILE A 235 6.15 6.45 -8.45
N THR A 236 4.88 6.11 -8.67
CA THR A 236 4.10 6.74 -9.74
C THR A 236 3.82 8.21 -9.46
N ALA A 237 3.65 8.59 -8.20
CA ALA A 237 3.50 9.99 -7.78
C ALA A 237 4.78 10.83 -7.94
N LEU A 238 5.93 10.20 -8.13
CA LEU A 238 7.19 10.86 -8.46
C LEU A 238 7.45 10.95 -9.97
N GLY A 239 6.63 10.30 -10.79
CA GLY A 239 6.84 10.28 -12.24
C GLY A 239 7.60 9.05 -12.75
N TYR A 240 7.70 7.97 -11.94
CA TYR A 240 8.38 6.76 -12.39
C TYR A 240 7.77 6.24 -13.70
N GLU A 241 8.55 6.38 -14.79
CA GLU A 241 8.17 6.02 -16.16
C GLU A 241 6.78 6.55 -16.58
N ASN A 242 6.37 7.74 -16.16
CA ASN A 242 5.19 8.44 -16.63
C ASN A 242 5.49 9.92 -16.84
N ASP A 243 4.66 10.59 -17.65
CA ASP A 243 4.88 12.00 -18.07
C ASP A 243 4.17 13.00 -17.14
N LYS A 244 3.60 12.54 -16.00
CA LYS A 244 2.86 13.43 -15.11
C LYS A 244 3.77 14.25 -14.21
N TYR A 245 4.87 13.65 -13.77
CA TYR A 245 5.86 14.24 -12.87
C TYR A 245 7.26 13.80 -13.30
N ASP A 246 8.28 14.51 -12.85
CA ASP A 246 9.70 14.27 -13.16
C ASP A 246 10.60 14.25 -11.92
N ASP A 247 9.99 13.93 -10.76
CA ASP A 247 10.65 14.00 -9.44
C ASP A 247 11.36 12.68 -9.06
N PHE A 248 11.19 11.60 -9.82
CA PHE A 248 11.64 10.27 -9.42
C PHE A 248 13.14 10.21 -9.13
N ASP A 249 13.97 10.64 -10.05
CA ASP A 249 15.44 10.59 -9.89
C ASP A 249 15.95 11.50 -8.77
N ALA A 250 15.21 12.55 -8.44
CA ALA A 250 15.57 13.50 -7.41
C ALA A 250 15.18 13.05 -5.99
N PHE A 251 14.07 12.33 -5.84
CA PHE A 251 13.48 12.01 -4.54
C PHE A 251 13.45 10.52 -4.20
N TRP A 252 13.51 9.61 -5.18
CA TRP A 252 13.59 8.19 -4.89
C TRP A 252 15.04 7.75 -4.58
N PRO A 253 15.31 6.88 -3.60
CA PRO A 253 14.36 6.22 -2.71
C PRO A 253 13.82 7.11 -1.59
N ALA A 254 12.59 6.82 -1.15
CA ALA A 254 11.94 7.53 -0.04
C ALA A 254 12.80 7.49 1.24
N ASP A 255 12.87 8.61 1.95
CA ASP A 255 13.55 8.68 3.24
C ASP A 255 12.76 7.95 4.33
N VAL A 256 11.42 8.09 4.31
CA VAL A 256 10.56 7.32 5.22
C VAL A 256 9.14 7.16 4.67
N HIS A 257 8.63 5.93 4.76
CA HIS A 257 7.21 5.62 4.72
C HIS A 257 6.68 5.56 6.16
N PHE A 258 5.82 6.51 6.52
CA PHE A 258 5.22 6.60 7.85
C PHE A 258 3.83 5.97 7.79
N VAL A 259 3.60 4.86 8.51
CA VAL A 259 2.40 4.02 8.34
C VAL A 259 1.88 3.50 9.67
N GLY A 260 0.58 3.23 9.74
CA GLY A 260 -0.03 2.55 10.88
C GLY A 260 0.46 1.11 11.02
N LYS A 261 0.50 0.60 12.25
CA LYS A 261 1.03 -0.75 12.53
C LYS A 261 0.29 -1.87 11.77
N GLU A 262 -0.98 -1.67 11.45
CA GLU A 262 -1.84 -2.63 10.74
C GLU A 262 -1.42 -2.90 9.31
N ILE A 263 -0.70 -1.95 8.69
CA ILE A 263 -0.21 -2.07 7.32
C ILE A 263 1.32 -2.19 7.21
N VAL A 264 2.01 -2.33 8.34
CA VAL A 264 3.48 -2.53 8.37
C VAL A 264 3.89 -3.74 7.54
N ARG A 265 3.14 -4.85 7.59
CA ARG A 265 3.45 -6.05 6.80
C ARG A 265 3.55 -5.74 5.31
N PHE A 266 2.64 -4.96 4.78
CA PHE A 266 2.60 -4.61 3.37
C PHE A 266 3.78 -3.71 2.96
N HIS A 267 4.18 -2.80 3.83
CA HIS A 267 5.27 -1.85 3.57
C HIS A 267 6.67 -2.40 3.87
N SER A 268 6.78 -3.38 4.76
CA SER A 268 8.07 -3.94 5.17
C SER A 268 8.40 -5.30 4.55
N ILE A 269 7.42 -5.99 4.00
CA ILE A 269 7.59 -7.32 3.36
C ILE A 269 7.22 -7.23 1.88
N ILE A 270 5.97 -6.86 1.55
CA ILE A 270 5.47 -6.92 0.18
C ILE A 270 6.08 -5.82 -0.69
N TRP A 271 6.12 -4.58 -0.21
CA TRP A 271 6.67 -3.46 -0.96
C TRP A 271 8.15 -3.64 -1.32
N PRO A 272 9.04 -4.01 -0.38
CA PRO A 272 10.43 -4.33 -0.72
C PRO A 272 10.55 -5.45 -1.75
N ALA A 273 9.74 -6.51 -1.67
CA ALA A 273 9.77 -7.59 -2.65
C ALA A 273 9.38 -7.12 -4.06
N ILE A 274 8.33 -6.29 -4.17
CA ILE A 274 7.90 -5.69 -5.44
C ILE A 274 9.00 -4.79 -6.02
N LEU A 275 9.67 -3.99 -5.20
CA LEU A 275 10.79 -3.15 -5.63
C LEU A 275 12.01 -3.98 -6.05
N MET A 276 12.35 -5.00 -5.28
CA MET A 276 13.43 -5.94 -5.63
C MET A 276 13.16 -6.63 -6.97
N SER A 277 11.92 -7.02 -7.23
CA SER A 277 11.49 -7.61 -8.50
C SER A 277 11.61 -6.64 -9.66
N GLN A 278 11.37 -5.36 -9.42
CA GLN A 278 11.53 -4.29 -10.41
C GLN A 278 13.00 -3.83 -10.57
N GLY A 279 13.93 -4.30 -9.74
CA GLY A 279 15.31 -3.83 -9.72
C GLY A 279 15.47 -2.40 -9.21
N LEU A 280 14.51 -1.91 -8.41
CA LEU A 280 14.51 -0.56 -7.86
C LEU A 280 15.14 -0.50 -6.47
N PRO A 281 15.79 0.63 -6.11
CA PRO A 281 16.24 0.87 -4.74
C PRO A 281 15.09 0.79 -3.73
N LEU A 282 15.39 0.33 -2.52
CA LEU A 282 14.40 0.27 -1.44
C LEU A 282 14.29 1.61 -0.72
N PRO A 283 13.14 1.95 -0.12
CA PRO A 283 13.02 3.06 0.82
C PRO A 283 14.06 2.93 1.92
N LYS A 284 14.53 4.05 2.44
CA LYS A 284 15.54 4.02 3.52
C LYS A 284 14.94 3.55 4.84
N LYS A 285 13.62 3.85 5.07
CA LYS A 285 12.94 3.51 6.30
C LYS A 285 11.44 3.32 6.11
N VAL A 286 10.89 2.36 6.86
CA VAL A 286 9.47 2.24 7.17
C VAL A 286 9.29 2.44 8.67
N TYR A 287 8.43 3.38 9.07
CA TYR A 287 8.11 3.62 10.47
C TYR A 287 6.65 3.24 10.75
N GLY A 288 6.46 2.22 11.60
CA GLY A 288 5.15 1.70 11.97
C GLY A 288 4.67 2.27 13.31
N HIS A 289 3.84 3.32 13.29
CA HIS A 289 3.30 3.90 14.53
C HIS A 289 2.22 3.00 15.18
N GLY A 290 2.04 3.16 16.48
CA GLY A 290 1.01 2.46 17.24
C GLY A 290 -0.39 3.01 16.98
N TRP A 291 -1.41 2.28 17.44
CA TRP A 291 -2.79 2.76 17.41
C TRP A 291 -3.03 3.84 18.47
N LEU A 292 -4.01 4.69 18.20
CA LEU A 292 -4.61 5.51 19.22
C LEU A 292 -5.59 4.66 20.01
N ASN A 293 -5.33 4.52 21.31
CA ASN A 293 -6.25 3.83 22.22
C ASN A 293 -7.23 4.85 22.80
N PHE A 294 -8.50 4.49 22.86
CA PHE A 294 -9.54 5.29 23.49
C PHE A 294 -10.05 4.58 24.74
N ASN A 295 -10.07 5.28 25.89
CA ASN A 295 -10.41 4.73 27.20
C ASN A 295 -9.55 3.54 27.68
N GLY A 296 -8.31 3.42 27.17
CA GLY A 296 -7.39 2.35 27.56
C GLY A 296 -7.58 1.04 26.79
N GLU A 297 -8.42 1.03 25.77
CA GLU A 297 -8.62 -0.05 24.80
C GLU A 297 -8.02 0.29 23.44
#